data_7715c1e035c372b90bf728e180b2022c
#
_entry.id   7715c1e035c372b90bf728e180b2022c
#
_cell.length_a   1.000
_cell.length_b   1.000
_cell.length_c   1.000
_cell.angle_alpha   90.00
_cell.angle_beta   90.00
_cell.angle_gamma   90.00
#
_symmetry.space_group_name_H-M   'P 1'
#
loop_
_entity.id
_entity.type
_entity.pdbx_description
1 polymer ?
#
loop_
_entity_poly.entity_id
_entity_poly.type
_entity_poly.pdbx_seq_one_letter_code
_entity_poly.pdbx_strand_id
1 'polypeptide(L)'
;VGDLLEAAWEVHRFLTARQVPYAIIGGFAVQHWGQPRLTVDLDVTVSVPAERTLDFVRDVISRFTPRVQDLETFARDTRVIPVRAPDGCLIDISLAIPGYEDLVMARTVEYEVEPDRPLRFCSPEDLIIHKAVAGRPLDIQDIEGVIFRQRDALDSDYIRHWLHDFSTVLESPEILERFEAPWRQLHGK
;
A
#
# COMPACT_ATOMS: atom_id res chain seq x y z
N VAL A 1 7.18 19.55 -7.08
CA VAL A 1 6.60 18.21 -6.86
C VAL A 1 7.72 17.26 -7.19
N GLY A 2 8.15 16.44 -6.23
CA GLY A 2 9.22 15.45 -6.44
C GLY A 2 8.81 14.38 -7.46
N ASP A 3 9.80 13.65 -7.95
CA ASP A 3 9.57 12.53 -8.87
C ASP A 3 9.17 11.28 -8.08
N LEU A 4 7.93 10.82 -8.26
CA LEU A 4 7.39 9.66 -7.55
C LEU A 4 8.20 8.40 -7.80
N LEU A 5 8.69 8.19 -9.03
CA LEU A 5 9.48 7.01 -9.39
C LEU A 5 10.87 7.05 -8.74
N GLU A 6 11.53 8.21 -8.75
CA GLU A 6 12.81 8.37 -8.06
C GLU A 6 12.66 8.18 -6.54
N ALA A 7 11.58 8.71 -5.94
CA ALA A 7 11.30 8.49 -4.52
C ALA A 7 11.07 7.00 -4.21
N ALA A 8 10.30 6.29 -5.05
CA ALA A 8 10.07 4.85 -4.90
C ALA A 8 11.38 4.04 -5.03
N TRP A 9 12.25 4.43 -5.97
CA TRP A 9 13.56 3.81 -6.14
C TRP A 9 14.50 4.06 -4.95
N GLU A 10 14.50 5.27 -4.40
CA GLU A 10 15.23 5.61 -3.18
C GLU A 10 14.77 4.76 -1.98
N VAL A 11 13.45 4.61 -1.80
CA VAL A 11 12.87 3.76 -0.75
C VAL A 11 13.21 2.30 -0.97
N HIS A 12 13.09 1.80 -2.20
CA HIS A 12 13.49 0.43 -2.56
C HIS A 12 14.93 0.13 -2.14
N ARG A 13 15.87 0.98 -2.55
CA ARG A 13 17.29 0.81 -2.23
C ARG A 13 17.56 0.85 -0.72
N PHE A 14 16.91 1.79 -0.04
CA PHE A 14 17.02 1.94 1.41
C PHE A 14 16.53 0.69 2.16
N LEU A 15 15.36 0.16 1.80
CA LEU A 15 14.76 -1.00 2.45
C LEU A 15 15.48 -2.31 2.10
N THR A 16 15.85 -2.49 0.83
CA THR A 16 16.58 -3.68 0.36
C THR A 16 17.95 -3.81 1.01
N ALA A 17 18.69 -2.71 1.13
CA ALA A 17 19.99 -2.69 1.80
C ALA A 17 19.91 -3.10 3.29
N ARG A 18 18.74 -2.95 3.91
CA ARG A 18 18.45 -3.32 5.31
C ARG A 18 17.71 -4.65 5.44
N GLN A 19 17.45 -5.30 4.32
CA GLN A 19 16.67 -6.55 4.27
C GLN A 19 15.28 -6.40 4.93
N VAL A 20 14.66 -5.22 4.80
CA VAL A 20 13.31 -4.94 5.28
C VAL A 20 12.31 -5.29 4.18
N PRO A 21 11.40 -6.27 4.39
CA PRO A 21 10.33 -6.55 3.46
C PRO A 21 9.39 -5.35 3.33
N TYR A 22 8.94 -5.09 2.11
CA TYR A 22 8.04 -3.98 1.83
C TYR A 22 7.12 -4.26 0.65
N ALA A 23 6.02 -3.52 0.59
CA ALA A 23 5.14 -3.45 -0.55
C ALA A 23 4.74 -1.99 -0.83
N ILE A 24 4.81 -1.56 -2.08
CA ILE A 24 4.18 -0.31 -2.52
C ILE A 24 2.67 -0.54 -2.57
N ILE A 25 1.93 0.35 -1.95
CA ILE A 25 0.48 0.36 -1.85
C ILE A 25 -0.09 1.68 -2.40
N GLY A 26 -1.33 2.01 -2.09
CA GLY A 26 -1.90 3.33 -2.34
C GLY A 26 -1.99 3.73 -3.82
N GLY A 27 -1.81 5.02 -4.08
CA GLY A 27 -2.02 5.62 -5.41
C GLY A 27 -1.06 5.13 -6.48
N PHE A 28 0.20 4.84 -6.13
CA PHE A 28 1.16 4.34 -7.09
C PHE A 28 0.88 2.88 -7.50
N ALA A 29 0.40 2.05 -6.56
CA ALA A 29 -0.07 0.71 -6.89
C ALA A 29 -1.33 0.75 -7.79
N VAL A 30 -2.21 1.75 -7.63
CA VAL A 30 -3.35 1.96 -8.55
C VAL A 30 -2.88 2.28 -9.97
N GLN A 31 -1.84 3.09 -10.15
CA GLN A 31 -1.29 3.35 -11.49
C GLN A 31 -0.80 2.07 -12.16
N HIS A 32 -0.30 1.13 -11.38
CA HIS A 32 0.18 -0.16 -11.89
C HIS A 32 -0.97 -1.13 -12.21
N TRP A 33 -1.91 -1.34 -11.26
CA TRP A 33 -2.96 -2.37 -11.36
C TRP A 33 -4.29 -1.90 -11.92
N GLY A 34 -4.61 -0.60 -11.78
CA GLY A 34 -5.91 -0.02 -12.12
C GLY A 34 -5.84 1.03 -13.23
N GLN A 35 -6.78 1.96 -13.20
CA GLN A 35 -6.77 3.10 -14.10
C GLN A 35 -5.79 4.15 -13.58
N PRO A 36 -4.79 4.58 -14.40
CA PRO A 36 -3.83 5.58 -13.98
C PRO A 36 -4.52 6.91 -13.61
N ARG A 37 -4.15 7.44 -12.46
CA ARG A 37 -4.55 8.76 -11.99
C ARG A 37 -3.37 9.49 -11.37
N LEU A 38 -3.48 10.80 -11.22
CA LEU A 38 -2.45 11.57 -10.53
C LEU A 38 -2.36 11.14 -9.06
N THR A 39 -1.15 10.82 -8.60
CA THR A 39 -0.79 10.71 -7.20
C THR A 39 0.50 11.50 -6.96
N VAL A 40 0.64 12.09 -5.78
CA VAL A 40 1.75 12.98 -5.42
C VAL A 40 2.55 12.46 -4.23
N ASP A 41 2.11 11.37 -3.66
CA ASP A 41 2.66 10.69 -2.49
C ASP A 41 2.95 9.23 -2.81
N LEU A 42 3.96 8.71 -2.13
CA LEU A 42 4.34 7.31 -2.15
C LEU A 42 3.88 6.66 -0.86
N ASP A 43 2.98 5.70 -0.97
CA ASP A 43 2.54 4.85 0.15
C ASP A 43 3.29 3.53 0.11
N VAL A 44 3.93 3.16 1.22
CA VAL A 44 4.68 1.90 1.36
C VAL A 44 4.34 1.26 2.69
N THR A 45 4.03 -0.04 2.70
CA THR A 45 3.97 -0.81 3.94
C THR A 45 5.25 -1.63 4.11
N VAL A 46 5.76 -1.74 5.34
CA VAL A 46 7.01 -2.43 5.68
C VAL A 46 6.79 -3.40 6.82
N SER A 47 7.41 -4.58 6.75
CA SER A 47 7.41 -5.55 7.85
C SER A 47 8.66 -5.37 8.70
N VAL A 48 8.47 -4.83 9.90
CA VAL A 48 9.53 -4.60 10.89
C VAL A 48 9.10 -5.20 12.23
N PRO A 49 9.91 -6.06 12.86
CA PRO A 49 9.64 -6.57 14.19
C PRO A 49 9.41 -5.46 15.21
N ALA A 50 8.46 -5.65 16.12
CA ALA A 50 8.05 -4.61 17.07
C ALA A 50 9.23 -4.06 17.90
N GLU A 51 10.13 -4.93 18.31
CA GLU A 51 11.34 -4.59 19.08
C GLU A 51 12.37 -3.77 18.28
N ARG A 52 12.29 -3.78 16.94
CA ARG A 52 13.18 -3.01 16.06
C ARG A 52 12.55 -1.72 15.53
N THR A 53 11.30 -1.44 15.89
CA THR A 53 10.55 -0.30 15.34
C THR A 53 11.27 1.03 15.55
N LEU A 54 11.75 1.32 16.78
CA LEU A 54 12.41 2.59 17.07
C LEU A 54 13.75 2.73 16.34
N ASP A 55 14.52 1.66 16.24
CA ASP A 55 15.78 1.68 15.48
C ASP A 55 15.52 1.90 14.00
N PHE A 56 14.46 1.27 13.46
CA PHE A 56 14.04 1.50 12.08
C PHE A 56 13.60 2.96 11.83
N VAL A 57 12.83 3.57 12.76
CA VAL A 57 12.47 4.99 12.65
C VAL A 57 13.72 5.88 12.59
N ARG A 58 14.73 5.61 13.44
CA ARG A 58 16.00 6.35 13.41
C ARG A 58 16.76 6.15 12.10
N ASP A 59 16.77 4.93 11.56
CA ASP A 59 17.35 4.65 10.26
C ASP A 59 16.65 5.45 9.15
N VAL A 60 15.32 5.52 9.18
CA VAL A 60 14.52 6.31 8.21
C VAL A 60 14.89 7.80 8.31
N ILE A 61 14.99 8.36 9.51
CA ILE A 61 15.37 9.78 9.73
C ILE A 61 16.79 10.06 9.19
N SER A 62 17.68 9.08 9.21
CA SER A 62 19.04 9.26 8.68
C SER A 62 19.08 9.50 7.16
N ARG A 63 18.02 9.13 6.45
CA ARG A 63 17.93 9.22 4.98
C ARG A 63 16.86 10.17 4.47
N PHE A 64 15.72 10.25 5.16
CA PHE A 64 14.55 11.01 4.75
C PHE A 64 14.22 12.10 5.78
N THR A 65 13.62 13.19 5.32
CA THR A 65 13.26 14.32 6.21
C THR A 65 11.90 14.06 6.86
N PRO A 66 11.78 14.07 8.21
CA PRO A 66 10.51 13.95 8.90
C PRO A 66 9.53 15.05 8.52
N ARG A 67 8.25 14.72 8.44
CA ARG A 67 7.14 15.68 8.21
C ARG A 67 6.43 16.09 9.50
N VAL A 68 6.78 15.47 10.62
CA VAL A 68 6.26 15.79 11.97
C VAL A 68 7.40 16.00 12.95
N GLN A 69 7.17 16.75 14.03
CA GLN A 69 8.22 17.13 14.98
C GLN A 69 8.74 15.95 15.80
N ASP A 70 7.85 15.11 16.35
CA ASP A 70 8.19 13.92 17.14
C ASP A 70 7.79 12.67 16.37
N LEU A 71 8.66 12.26 15.43
CA LEU A 71 8.38 11.13 14.56
C LEU A 71 8.36 9.79 15.32
N GLU A 72 9.17 9.63 16.37
CA GLU A 72 9.19 8.39 17.15
C GLU A 72 7.86 8.17 17.89
N THR A 73 7.33 9.20 18.55
CA THR A 73 6.01 9.15 19.19
C THR A 73 4.91 8.98 18.15
N PHE A 74 4.94 9.75 17.07
CA PHE A 74 3.93 9.64 16.01
C PHE A 74 3.89 8.23 15.41
N ALA A 75 5.05 7.65 15.06
CA ALA A 75 5.13 6.32 14.48
C ALA A 75 4.63 5.22 15.45
N ARG A 76 4.91 5.38 16.75
CA ARG A 76 4.41 4.45 17.78
C ARG A 76 2.88 4.49 17.87
N ASP A 77 2.29 5.69 17.85
CA ASP A 77 0.88 5.89 18.11
C ASP A 77 0.00 5.62 16.86
N THR A 78 0.53 5.91 15.67
CA THR A 78 -0.22 5.78 14.40
C THR A 78 0.25 4.64 13.50
N ARG A 79 1.40 4.05 13.78
CA ARG A 79 2.09 3.08 12.92
C ARG A 79 2.46 3.61 11.53
N VAL A 80 2.54 4.94 11.37
CA VAL A 80 2.93 5.60 10.13
C VAL A 80 4.18 6.46 10.37
N ILE A 81 5.11 6.44 9.44
CA ILE A 81 6.34 7.22 9.44
C ILE A 81 6.26 8.21 8.24
N PRO A 82 5.65 9.39 8.43
CA PRO A 82 5.51 10.38 7.36
C PRO A 82 6.84 11.13 7.16
N VAL A 83 7.43 10.96 5.98
CA VAL A 83 8.71 11.58 5.62
C VAL A 83 8.65 12.20 4.23
N ARG A 84 9.75 12.84 3.84
CA ARG A 84 9.96 13.45 2.54
C ARG A 84 11.28 12.96 1.95
N ALA A 85 11.26 12.59 0.69
CA ALA A 85 12.46 12.29 -0.08
C ALA A 85 13.32 13.56 -0.32
N PRO A 86 14.60 13.42 -0.67
CA PRO A 86 15.47 14.56 -0.95
C PRO A 86 14.96 15.48 -2.06
N ASP A 87 14.23 14.95 -3.05
CA ASP A 87 13.63 15.70 -4.17
C ASP A 87 12.30 16.39 -3.79
N GLY A 88 11.81 16.16 -2.56
CA GLY A 88 10.59 16.74 -2.02
C GLY A 88 9.33 15.86 -2.14
N CYS A 89 9.40 14.68 -2.74
CA CYS A 89 8.28 13.74 -2.79
C CYS A 89 7.83 13.33 -1.38
N LEU A 90 6.53 13.28 -1.15
CA LEU A 90 5.95 12.84 0.12
C LEU A 90 5.95 11.32 0.18
N ILE A 91 6.32 10.76 1.33
CA ILE A 91 6.37 9.32 1.55
C ILE A 91 5.69 9.02 2.89
N ASP A 92 4.73 8.10 2.86
CA ASP A 92 4.09 7.54 4.04
C ASP A 92 4.49 6.05 4.16
N ILE A 93 5.33 5.76 5.16
CA ILE A 93 5.78 4.39 5.46
C ILE A 93 4.91 3.85 6.59
N SER A 94 4.05 2.88 6.28
CA SER A 94 3.20 2.19 7.25
C SER A 94 3.93 0.97 7.82
N LEU A 95 3.87 0.81 9.14
CA LEU A 95 4.39 -0.37 9.84
C LEU A 95 3.33 -1.47 9.81
N ALA A 96 3.61 -2.55 9.12
CA ALA A 96 2.71 -3.69 8.97
C ALA A 96 2.20 -4.23 10.32
N ILE A 97 0.92 -4.56 10.39
CA ILE A 97 0.31 -5.24 11.51
C ILE A 97 0.41 -6.75 11.26
N PRO A 98 0.96 -7.55 12.19
CA PRO A 98 1.04 -9.00 12.03
C PRO A 98 -0.33 -9.63 11.75
N GLY A 99 -0.32 -10.65 10.91
CA GLY A 99 -1.53 -11.33 10.46
C GLY A 99 -1.78 -11.12 8.96
N TYR A 100 -2.81 -10.35 8.59
CA TYR A 100 -3.13 -10.11 7.18
C TYR A 100 -1.96 -9.49 6.39
N GLU A 101 -1.25 -8.52 6.97
CA GLU A 101 -0.15 -7.86 6.26
C GLU A 101 1.09 -8.76 6.07
N ASP A 102 1.25 -9.84 6.84
CA ASP A 102 2.25 -10.86 6.55
C ASP A 102 1.95 -11.56 5.21
N LEU A 103 0.67 -11.78 4.90
CA LEU A 103 0.24 -12.31 3.61
C LEU A 103 0.44 -11.30 2.49
N VAL A 104 0.17 -10.02 2.72
CA VAL A 104 0.46 -8.95 1.74
C VAL A 104 1.94 -8.99 1.35
N MET A 105 2.84 -9.12 2.34
CA MET A 105 4.29 -9.23 2.08
C MET A 105 4.66 -10.49 1.28
N ALA A 106 4.02 -11.63 1.58
CA ALA A 106 4.27 -12.89 0.88
C ALA A 106 3.72 -12.89 -0.57
N ARG A 107 2.72 -12.05 -0.86
CA ARG A 107 2.05 -11.91 -2.16
C ARG A 107 2.56 -10.73 -2.99
N THR A 108 3.62 -10.05 -2.54
CA THR A 108 4.18 -8.93 -3.31
C THR A 108 4.60 -9.37 -4.70
N VAL A 109 4.30 -8.52 -5.69
CA VAL A 109 4.69 -8.71 -7.09
C VAL A 109 5.85 -7.77 -7.39
N GLU A 110 6.96 -8.33 -7.86
CA GLU A 110 8.07 -7.53 -8.34
C GLU A 110 7.83 -7.16 -9.81
N TYR A 111 7.96 -5.88 -10.12
CA TYR A 111 7.78 -5.34 -11.45
C TYR A 111 8.89 -4.36 -11.79
N GLU A 112 9.49 -4.53 -12.95
CA GLU A 112 10.52 -3.64 -13.48
C GLU A 112 9.86 -2.40 -14.10
N VAL A 113 9.83 -1.30 -13.36
CA VAL A 113 9.18 -0.04 -13.79
C VAL A 113 9.99 0.71 -14.83
N GLU A 114 11.31 0.55 -14.78
CA GLU A 114 12.29 1.00 -15.77
C GLU A 114 13.42 -0.05 -15.84
N PRO A 115 14.25 -0.08 -16.89
CA PRO A 115 15.37 -0.99 -16.98
C PRO A 115 16.24 -0.97 -15.71
N ASP A 116 16.49 -2.15 -15.12
CA ASP A 116 17.26 -2.35 -13.89
C ASP A 116 16.68 -1.68 -12.63
N ARG A 117 15.38 -1.34 -12.64
CA ARG A 117 14.66 -0.73 -11.50
C ARG A 117 13.43 -1.55 -11.09
N PRO A 118 13.62 -2.72 -10.49
CA PRO A 118 12.51 -3.49 -9.95
C PRO A 118 11.95 -2.84 -8.68
N LEU A 119 10.62 -2.76 -8.60
CA LEU A 119 9.88 -2.33 -7.40
C LEU A 119 8.91 -3.43 -6.98
N ARG A 120 8.57 -3.49 -5.69
CA ARG A 120 7.64 -4.47 -5.14
C ARG A 120 6.31 -3.83 -4.83
N PHE A 121 5.27 -4.27 -5.51
CA PHE A 121 3.89 -3.82 -5.32
C PHE A 121 3.11 -4.86 -4.53
N CYS A 122 2.13 -4.43 -3.73
CA CYS A 122 1.11 -5.35 -3.23
C CYS A 122 0.39 -6.00 -4.42
N SER A 123 -0.25 -7.15 -4.21
CA SER A 123 -1.07 -7.76 -5.26
C SER A 123 -2.28 -6.88 -5.59
N PRO A 124 -2.91 -7.03 -6.76
CA PRO A 124 -4.12 -6.28 -7.09
C PRO A 124 -5.29 -6.60 -6.14
N GLU A 125 -5.36 -7.84 -5.63
CA GLU A 125 -6.35 -8.23 -4.63
C GLU A 125 -6.12 -7.50 -3.30
N ASP A 126 -4.87 -7.48 -2.81
CA ASP A 126 -4.53 -6.80 -1.57
C ASP A 126 -4.76 -5.28 -1.70
N LEU A 127 -4.50 -4.69 -2.87
CA LEU A 127 -4.83 -3.30 -3.15
C LEU A 127 -6.34 -3.04 -3.02
N ILE A 128 -7.18 -3.91 -3.60
CA ILE A 128 -8.64 -3.82 -3.48
C ILE A 128 -9.07 -3.91 -2.02
N ILE A 129 -8.50 -4.85 -1.26
CA ILE A 129 -8.83 -5.04 0.15
C ILE A 129 -8.47 -3.78 0.96
N HIS A 130 -7.27 -3.25 0.82
CA HIS A 130 -6.86 -2.00 1.49
C HIS A 130 -7.79 -0.83 1.14
N LYS A 131 -8.15 -0.68 -0.13
CA LYS A 131 -9.05 0.36 -0.61
C LYS A 131 -10.48 0.19 -0.07
N ALA A 132 -10.99 -1.03 -0.03
CA ALA A 132 -12.32 -1.33 0.48
C ALA A 132 -12.41 -1.04 1.99
N VAL A 133 -11.37 -1.37 2.76
CA VAL A 133 -11.30 -1.04 4.20
C VAL A 133 -11.24 0.48 4.41
N ALA A 134 -10.41 1.20 3.66
CA ALA A 134 -10.29 2.66 3.76
C ALA A 134 -11.58 3.39 3.35
N GLY A 135 -12.23 2.99 2.26
CA GLY A 135 -13.60 3.35 1.87
C GLY A 135 -13.85 4.80 1.54
N ARG A 136 -12.82 5.59 1.22
CA ARG A 136 -12.98 6.97 0.75
C ARG A 136 -13.59 6.99 -0.66
N PRO A 137 -14.26 8.07 -1.10
CA PRO A 137 -14.85 8.13 -2.44
C PRO A 137 -13.86 7.80 -3.57
N LEU A 138 -12.60 8.24 -3.44
CA LEU A 138 -11.55 7.94 -4.41
C LEU A 138 -11.14 6.46 -4.38
N ASP A 139 -11.18 5.82 -3.20
CA ASP A 139 -10.84 4.40 -3.07
C ASP A 139 -11.85 3.50 -3.81
N ILE A 140 -13.13 3.90 -3.85
CA ILE A 140 -14.16 3.17 -4.63
C ILE A 140 -13.86 3.25 -6.13
N GLN A 141 -13.51 4.43 -6.64
CA GLN A 141 -13.09 4.58 -8.05
C GLN A 141 -11.84 3.77 -8.36
N ASP A 142 -10.88 3.73 -7.43
CA ASP A 142 -9.67 2.92 -7.56
C ASP A 142 -10.01 1.42 -7.66
N ILE A 143 -10.92 0.91 -6.81
CA ILE A 143 -11.41 -0.48 -6.85
C ILE A 143 -12.04 -0.79 -8.21
N GLU A 144 -12.96 0.06 -8.68
CA GLU A 144 -13.59 -0.09 -10.01
C GLU A 144 -12.54 -0.17 -11.11
N GLY A 145 -11.53 0.71 -11.05
CA GLY A 145 -10.43 0.74 -12.02
C GLY A 145 -9.58 -0.52 -12.02
N VAL A 146 -9.29 -1.08 -10.84
CA VAL A 146 -8.53 -2.35 -10.71
C VAL A 146 -9.37 -3.52 -11.24
N ILE A 147 -10.64 -3.64 -10.84
CA ILE A 147 -11.55 -4.68 -11.30
C ILE A 147 -11.68 -4.63 -12.84
N PHE A 148 -11.88 -3.44 -13.40
CA PHE A 148 -12.03 -3.27 -14.86
C PHE A 148 -10.78 -3.72 -15.62
N ARG A 149 -9.59 -3.46 -15.09
CA ARG A 149 -8.33 -3.78 -15.78
C ARG A 149 -7.90 -5.22 -15.58
N GLN A 150 -8.07 -5.78 -14.39
CA GLN A 150 -7.63 -7.14 -14.04
C GLN A 150 -8.67 -8.21 -14.39
N ARG A 151 -9.97 -7.89 -14.30
CA ARG A 151 -11.08 -8.79 -14.66
C ARG A 151 -10.95 -10.16 -13.98
N ASP A 152 -11.03 -11.24 -14.80
CA ASP A 152 -10.99 -12.64 -14.36
C ASP A 152 -9.61 -13.09 -13.84
N ALA A 153 -8.59 -12.24 -13.94
CA ALA A 153 -7.28 -12.52 -13.33
C ALA A 153 -7.28 -12.35 -11.80
N LEU A 154 -8.30 -11.66 -11.24
CA LEU A 154 -8.43 -11.49 -9.80
C LEU A 154 -8.90 -12.77 -9.10
N ASP A 155 -8.25 -13.13 -8.01
CA ASP A 155 -8.77 -14.11 -7.06
C ASP A 155 -9.89 -13.48 -6.22
N SER A 156 -11.11 -13.51 -6.78
CA SER A 156 -12.28 -12.92 -6.15
C SER A 156 -12.69 -13.62 -4.86
N ASP A 157 -12.35 -14.91 -4.69
CA ASP A 157 -12.67 -15.64 -3.47
C ASP A 157 -11.73 -15.21 -2.33
N TYR A 158 -10.45 -14.99 -2.62
CA TYR A 158 -9.51 -14.40 -1.69
C TYR A 158 -9.96 -13.00 -1.23
N ILE A 159 -10.38 -12.15 -2.16
CA ILE A 159 -10.89 -10.81 -1.83
C ILE A 159 -12.11 -10.91 -0.91
N ARG A 160 -13.09 -11.73 -1.26
CA ARG A 160 -14.32 -11.91 -0.47
C ARG A 160 -14.04 -12.41 0.93
N HIS A 161 -13.15 -13.40 1.06
CA HIS A 161 -12.75 -13.95 2.36
C HIS A 161 -12.27 -12.84 3.29
N TRP A 162 -11.29 -12.06 2.86
CA TRP A 162 -10.72 -11.01 3.69
C TRP A 162 -11.66 -9.85 3.94
N LEU A 163 -12.44 -9.43 2.94
CA LEU A 163 -13.42 -8.36 3.14
C LEU A 163 -14.56 -8.77 4.08
N HIS A 164 -14.97 -10.04 4.08
CA HIS A 164 -15.93 -10.57 5.04
C HIS A 164 -15.36 -10.51 6.47
N ASP A 165 -14.11 -10.93 6.65
CA ASP A 165 -13.46 -10.91 7.97
C ASP A 165 -13.29 -9.46 8.47
N PHE A 166 -12.82 -8.54 7.62
CA PHE A 166 -12.75 -7.13 7.98
C PHE A 166 -14.11 -6.51 8.25
N SER A 167 -15.14 -6.84 7.47
CA SER A 167 -16.52 -6.38 7.74
C SER A 167 -17.02 -6.80 9.11
N THR A 168 -16.66 -8.02 9.52
CA THR A 168 -17.06 -8.57 10.82
C THR A 168 -16.29 -7.90 11.97
N VAL A 169 -14.96 -7.81 11.86
CA VAL A 169 -14.11 -7.25 12.91
C VAL A 169 -14.34 -5.75 13.12
N LEU A 170 -14.58 -5.01 12.03
CA LEU A 170 -14.80 -3.57 12.06
C LEU A 170 -16.30 -3.19 12.19
N GLU A 171 -17.19 -4.17 12.29
CA GLU A 171 -18.64 -3.97 12.35
C GLU A 171 -19.17 -3.06 11.21
N SER A 172 -18.63 -3.25 9.99
CA SER A 172 -18.83 -2.37 8.84
C SER A 172 -19.17 -3.19 7.59
N PRO A 173 -20.44 -3.58 7.41
CA PRO A 173 -20.87 -4.47 6.31
C PRO A 173 -20.66 -3.87 4.91
N GLU A 174 -20.58 -2.55 4.81
CA GLU A 174 -20.30 -1.84 3.57
C GLU A 174 -18.91 -2.15 2.98
N ILE A 175 -17.97 -2.64 3.77
CA ILE A 175 -16.61 -2.99 3.30
C ILE A 175 -16.69 -4.03 2.18
N LEU A 176 -17.47 -5.10 2.37
CA LEU A 176 -17.66 -6.14 1.35
C LEU A 176 -18.42 -5.58 0.14
N GLU A 177 -19.44 -4.76 0.35
CA GLU A 177 -20.27 -4.20 -0.74
C GLU A 177 -19.47 -3.26 -1.65
N ARG A 178 -18.42 -2.59 -1.14
CA ARG A 178 -17.52 -1.75 -1.94
C ARG A 178 -16.79 -2.53 -3.05
N PHE A 179 -16.59 -3.83 -2.87
CA PHE A 179 -16.08 -4.73 -3.90
C PHE A 179 -17.22 -5.38 -4.71
N GLU A 180 -18.25 -5.89 -4.03
CA GLU A 180 -19.32 -6.66 -4.67
C GLU A 180 -20.14 -5.84 -5.68
N ALA A 181 -20.40 -4.57 -5.40
CA ALA A 181 -21.18 -3.73 -6.30
C ALA A 181 -20.50 -3.56 -7.68
N PRO A 182 -19.25 -3.10 -7.79
CA PRO A 182 -18.58 -2.99 -9.08
C PRO A 182 -18.28 -4.36 -9.71
N TRP A 183 -18.02 -5.40 -8.91
CA TRP A 183 -17.80 -6.74 -9.42
C TRP A 183 -19.04 -7.27 -10.15
N ARG A 184 -20.24 -7.12 -9.55
CA ARG A 184 -21.52 -7.50 -10.19
C ARG A 184 -21.80 -6.69 -11.45
N GLN A 185 -21.47 -5.40 -11.49
CA GLN A 185 -21.64 -4.59 -12.69
C GLN A 185 -20.83 -5.12 -13.88
N LEU A 186 -19.62 -5.60 -13.62
CA LEU A 186 -18.74 -6.12 -14.68
C LEU A 186 -19.13 -7.54 -15.12
N HIS A 187 -19.54 -8.42 -14.19
CA HIS A 187 -19.78 -9.85 -14.43
C HIS A 187 -21.27 -10.23 -14.42
N GLY A 188 -22.15 -9.34 -13.98
CA GLY A 188 -23.59 -9.55 -13.94
C GLY A 188 -24.24 -9.26 -15.31
N LYS A 189 -24.27 -10.27 -16.16
CA LYS A 189 -25.20 -10.35 -17.31
C LYS A 189 -26.16 -11.50 -17.12
#